data_f7a62dac6c8df060cd4d92d687a0c321
#
_entry.id   f7a62dac6c8df060cd4d92d687a0c321
#
_cell.length_a   1.000
_cell.length_b   1.000
_cell.length_c   1.000
_cell.angle_alpha   90.00
_cell.angle_beta   90.00
_cell.angle_gamma   90.00
#
_symmetry.space_group_name_H-M   'P 1'
#
loop_
_entity.id
_entity.type
_entity.pdbx_description
1 polymer ?
#
loop_
_entity_poly.entity_id
_entity_poly.type
_entity_poly.pdbx_seq_one_letter_code
_entity_poly.pdbx_strand_id
1 'polypeptide(L)'
;MINYNGSEERAKEVKQTIEENGGKASIYKCNVSDFAACEAMIKDIVKEYGHLDILVNNAGITKDGLIMKMKEEDFDSVLNVNLKGTFNTIRHSARQMLKQRSGKIINISSVSGILGNVGQANYAASKAGVIGLTKTMARELGSRGITVNAIAPGFVDTEMTEVLSEKVKEGATAQIPLGTVSYTHLRAHETR
;
A
#
# COMPACT_ATOMS: atom_id res chain seq x y z
N MET A 1 -6.66 12.80 4.77
CA MET A 1 -6.96 11.75 5.79
C MET A 1 -5.85 10.72 5.83
N ILE A 2 -5.29 10.45 6.99
CA ILE A 2 -4.24 9.45 7.22
C ILE A 2 -4.87 8.30 8.01
N ASN A 3 -4.93 7.11 7.43
CA ASN A 3 -5.40 5.93 8.15
C ASN A 3 -4.26 5.24 8.90
N TYR A 4 -4.53 4.78 10.11
CA TYR A 4 -3.64 3.95 10.92
C TYR A 4 -4.41 2.82 11.59
N ASN A 5 -3.72 1.75 11.98
CA ASN A 5 -4.31 0.67 12.79
C ASN A 5 -3.69 0.61 14.20
N GLY A 6 -2.36 0.54 14.29
CA GLY A 6 -1.66 0.40 15.57
C GLY A 6 -0.72 1.55 15.92
N SER A 7 -0.28 2.34 14.94
CA SER A 7 0.77 3.36 15.13
C SER A 7 0.18 4.77 15.13
N GLU A 8 -0.58 5.11 16.18
CA GLU A 8 -1.22 6.43 16.30
C GLU A 8 -0.21 7.58 16.34
N GLU A 9 0.87 7.42 17.10
CA GLU A 9 1.88 8.47 17.23
C GLU A 9 2.54 8.79 15.88
N ARG A 10 2.89 7.78 15.08
CA ARG A 10 3.39 8.01 13.73
C ARG A 10 2.37 8.71 12.83
N ALA A 11 1.10 8.39 12.95
CA ALA A 11 0.06 9.08 12.20
C ALA A 11 -0.06 10.55 12.61
N LYS A 12 0.13 10.88 13.89
CA LYS A 12 0.19 12.26 14.40
C LYS A 12 1.42 13.00 13.88
N GLU A 13 2.59 12.37 13.85
CA GLU A 13 3.82 12.96 13.31
C GLU A 13 3.66 13.32 11.82
N VAL A 14 3.10 12.40 11.02
CA VAL A 14 2.81 12.66 9.60
C VAL A 14 1.78 13.78 9.45
N LYS A 15 0.74 13.81 10.28
CA LYS A 15 -0.24 14.90 10.31
C LYS A 15 0.45 16.23 10.59
N GLN A 16 1.28 16.30 11.62
CA GLN A 16 2.02 17.51 11.99
C GLN A 16 2.90 18.00 10.83
N THR A 17 3.67 17.09 10.21
CA THR A 17 4.52 17.42 9.05
C THR A 17 3.72 18.03 7.90
N ILE A 18 2.52 17.49 7.61
CA ILE A 18 1.64 18.05 6.58
C ILE A 18 1.14 19.45 6.96
N GLU A 19 0.77 19.65 8.22
CA GLU A 19 0.25 20.93 8.71
C GLU A 19 1.35 22.01 8.76
N GLU A 20 2.57 21.66 9.15
CA GLU A 20 3.74 22.55 9.12
C GLU A 20 4.09 23.00 7.70
N ASN A 21 3.82 22.16 6.69
CA ASN A 21 3.98 22.50 5.28
C ASN A 21 2.74 23.19 4.67
N GLY A 22 1.81 23.68 5.51
CA GLY A 22 0.64 24.43 5.08
C GLY A 22 -0.53 23.60 4.56
N GLY A 23 -0.44 22.27 4.65
CA GLY A 23 -1.53 21.36 4.31
C GLY A 23 -2.55 21.20 5.43
N LYS A 24 -3.59 20.40 5.16
CA LYS A 24 -4.58 19.98 6.17
C LYS A 24 -4.57 18.46 6.27
N ALA A 25 -4.56 17.92 7.48
CA ALA A 25 -4.58 16.49 7.70
C ALA A 25 -5.46 16.10 8.90
N SER A 26 -6.17 14.98 8.75
CA SER A 26 -6.85 14.29 9.85
C SER A 26 -6.34 12.85 9.92
N ILE A 27 -6.41 12.25 11.10
CA ILE A 27 -6.07 10.85 11.30
C ILE A 27 -7.34 10.03 11.54
N TYR A 28 -7.36 8.79 11.08
CA TYR A 28 -8.49 7.86 11.25
C TYR A 28 -7.99 6.47 11.62
N LYS A 29 -8.53 5.88 12.66
CA LYS A 29 -8.16 4.52 13.07
C LYS A 29 -9.06 3.49 12.39
N CYS A 30 -8.49 2.71 11.46
CA CYS A 30 -9.21 1.63 10.79
C CYS A 30 -8.26 0.47 10.45
N ASN A 31 -8.65 -0.74 10.81
CA ASN A 31 -8.05 -1.95 10.29
C ASN A 31 -8.60 -2.23 8.88
N VAL A 32 -7.77 -2.08 7.85
CA VAL A 32 -8.19 -2.25 6.46
C VAL A 32 -8.64 -3.68 6.13
N SER A 33 -8.25 -4.69 6.92
CA SER A 33 -8.74 -6.06 6.73
C SER A 33 -10.22 -6.25 7.13
N ASP A 34 -10.78 -5.31 7.89
CA ASP A 34 -12.18 -5.28 8.27
C ASP A 34 -13.01 -4.54 7.22
N PHE A 35 -13.89 -5.27 6.56
CA PHE A 35 -14.72 -4.76 5.47
C PHE A 35 -15.70 -3.68 5.94
N ALA A 36 -16.35 -3.88 7.08
CA ALA A 36 -17.32 -2.94 7.62
C ALA A 36 -16.65 -1.67 8.16
N ALA A 37 -15.48 -1.80 8.81
CA ALA A 37 -14.70 -0.66 9.26
C ALA A 37 -14.22 0.20 8.08
N CYS A 38 -13.81 -0.41 6.96
CA CYS A 38 -13.49 0.31 5.73
C CYS A 38 -14.69 1.07 5.16
N GLU A 39 -15.87 0.45 5.19
CA GLU A 39 -17.10 1.13 4.75
C GLU A 39 -17.39 2.38 5.59
N ALA A 40 -17.32 2.25 6.91
CA ALA A 40 -17.51 3.36 7.84
C ALA A 40 -16.49 4.48 7.59
N MET A 41 -15.21 4.15 7.50
CA MET A 41 -14.13 5.10 7.23
C MET A 41 -14.40 5.90 5.95
N ILE A 42 -14.74 5.25 4.84
CA ILE A 42 -14.99 5.94 3.57
C ILE A 42 -16.24 6.82 3.65
N LYS A 43 -17.29 6.36 4.35
CA LYS A 43 -18.50 7.19 4.58
C LYS A 43 -18.18 8.44 5.38
N ASP A 44 -17.38 8.33 6.42
CA ASP A 44 -16.98 9.46 7.27
C ASP A 44 -16.10 10.44 6.49
N ILE A 45 -15.15 9.97 5.70
CA ILE A 45 -14.34 10.82 4.80
C ILE A 45 -15.24 11.61 3.84
N VAL A 46 -16.18 10.94 3.18
CA VAL A 46 -17.08 11.60 2.23
C VAL A 46 -18.03 12.58 2.96
N LYS A 47 -18.47 12.27 4.17
CA LYS A 47 -19.28 13.18 4.99
C LYS A 47 -18.50 14.43 5.42
N GLU A 48 -17.23 14.28 5.76
CA GLU A 48 -16.37 15.38 6.23
C GLU A 48 -15.91 16.29 5.08
N TYR A 49 -15.46 15.68 3.96
CA TYR A 49 -14.84 16.44 2.86
C TYR A 49 -15.73 16.62 1.62
N GLY A 50 -16.85 15.90 1.53
CA GLY A 50 -17.77 15.94 0.39
C GLY A 50 -17.33 15.15 -0.82
N HIS A 51 -16.06 14.82 -0.95
CA HIS A 51 -15.45 14.13 -2.09
C HIS A 51 -14.26 13.25 -1.68
N LEU A 52 -13.84 12.39 -2.61
CA LEU A 52 -12.64 11.56 -2.49
C LEU A 52 -11.93 11.52 -3.84
N ASP A 53 -10.84 12.26 -3.99
CA ASP A 53 -10.15 12.39 -5.28
C ASP A 53 -9.04 11.37 -5.46
N ILE A 54 -8.30 11.07 -4.38
CA ILE A 54 -7.15 10.17 -4.43
C ILE A 54 -7.24 9.16 -3.28
N LEU A 55 -7.12 7.89 -3.62
CA LEU A 55 -6.96 6.79 -2.67
C LEU A 55 -5.56 6.19 -2.84
N VAL A 56 -4.77 6.19 -1.78
CA VAL A 56 -3.46 5.49 -1.74
C VAL A 56 -3.56 4.28 -0.81
N ASN A 57 -3.47 3.10 -1.38
CA ASN A 57 -3.45 1.84 -0.66
C ASN A 57 -2.00 1.45 -0.34
N ASN A 58 -1.51 1.94 0.79
CA ASN A 58 -0.15 1.72 1.28
C ASN A 58 -0.08 0.72 2.44
N ALA A 59 -1.17 0.50 3.15
CA ALA A 59 -1.21 -0.40 4.30
C ALA A 59 -0.71 -1.81 3.93
N GLY A 60 0.23 -2.33 4.69
CA GLY A 60 0.80 -3.64 4.45
C GLY A 60 1.67 -4.12 5.60
N ILE A 61 1.79 -5.42 5.70
CA ILE A 61 2.63 -6.11 6.67
C ILE A 61 3.45 -7.19 5.98
N THR A 62 4.54 -7.60 6.60
CA THR A 62 5.32 -8.79 6.24
C THR A 62 5.31 -9.78 7.40
N LYS A 63 5.34 -11.06 7.08
CA LYS A 63 5.57 -12.17 8.01
C LYS A 63 6.39 -13.23 7.29
N ASP A 64 7.68 -13.00 7.25
CA ASP A 64 8.60 -13.77 6.43
C ASP A 64 8.90 -15.13 7.08
N GLY A 65 9.00 -16.15 6.26
CA GLY A 65 9.35 -17.51 6.67
C GLY A 65 9.47 -18.42 5.46
N LEU A 66 10.40 -19.38 5.54
CA LEU A 66 10.50 -20.42 4.49
C LEU A 66 9.20 -21.23 4.44
N ILE A 67 8.80 -21.65 3.24
CA ILE A 67 7.51 -22.32 3.00
C ILE A 67 7.24 -23.49 3.96
N MET A 68 8.27 -24.26 4.30
CA MET A 68 8.16 -25.40 5.24
C MET A 68 7.92 -24.99 6.69
N LYS A 69 8.10 -23.72 7.02
CA LYS A 69 7.94 -23.19 8.40
C LYS A 69 6.87 -22.09 8.49
N MET A 70 6.36 -21.64 7.34
CA MET A 70 5.33 -20.61 7.29
C MET A 70 4.02 -21.16 7.89
N LYS A 71 3.49 -20.45 8.86
CA LYS A 71 2.22 -20.80 9.48
C LYS A 71 1.06 -20.30 8.64
N GLU A 72 -0.07 -21.00 8.70
CA GLU A 72 -1.31 -20.59 8.02
C GLU A 72 -1.76 -19.20 8.48
N GLU A 73 -1.68 -18.91 9.79
CA GLU A 73 -2.06 -17.62 10.35
C GLU A 73 -1.17 -16.47 9.83
N ASP A 74 0.12 -16.74 9.57
CA ASP A 74 1.04 -15.74 8.99
C ASP A 74 0.73 -15.49 7.51
N PHE A 75 0.39 -16.55 6.77
CA PHE A 75 -0.07 -16.44 5.40
C PHE A 75 -1.37 -15.61 5.32
N ASP A 76 -2.38 -16.02 6.06
CA ASP A 76 -3.71 -15.38 6.07
C ASP A 76 -3.64 -13.92 6.52
N SER A 77 -2.88 -13.61 7.57
CA SER A 77 -2.77 -12.25 8.08
C SER A 77 -2.19 -11.30 7.03
N VAL A 78 -1.17 -11.74 6.27
CA VAL A 78 -0.56 -10.94 5.21
C VAL A 78 -1.53 -10.75 4.04
N LEU A 79 -2.22 -11.80 3.61
CA LEU A 79 -3.23 -11.66 2.55
C LEU A 79 -4.40 -10.78 2.98
N ASN A 80 -4.86 -10.92 4.21
CA ASN A 80 -5.98 -10.14 4.75
C ASN A 80 -5.66 -8.64 4.80
N VAL A 81 -4.46 -8.27 5.23
CA VAL A 81 -4.08 -6.84 5.29
C VAL A 81 -3.73 -6.32 3.90
N ASN A 82 -2.80 -6.98 3.20
CA ASN A 82 -2.20 -6.42 1.98
C ASN A 82 -3.15 -6.48 0.77
N LEU A 83 -3.82 -7.61 0.57
CA LEU A 83 -4.66 -7.83 -0.62
C LEU A 83 -6.13 -7.52 -0.33
N LYS A 84 -6.71 -8.17 0.67
CA LYS A 84 -8.12 -7.94 1.02
C LYS A 84 -8.35 -6.51 1.52
N GLY A 85 -7.41 -5.94 2.29
CA GLY A 85 -7.46 -4.54 2.71
C GLY A 85 -7.50 -3.57 1.53
N THR A 86 -6.65 -3.79 0.53
CA THR A 86 -6.66 -3.01 -0.73
C THR A 86 -8.00 -3.17 -1.46
N PHE A 87 -8.53 -4.39 -1.54
CA PHE A 87 -9.86 -4.64 -2.11
C PHE A 87 -10.96 -3.89 -1.33
N ASN A 88 -10.97 -3.97 0.00
CA ASN A 88 -11.99 -3.34 0.84
C ASN A 88 -12.05 -1.83 0.60
N THR A 89 -10.90 -1.15 0.63
CA THR A 89 -10.82 0.29 0.43
C THR A 89 -11.24 0.70 -0.98
N ILE A 90 -10.80 -0.02 -2.02
CA ILE A 90 -11.24 0.22 -3.41
C ILE A 90 -12.76 0.01 -3.53
N ARG A 91 -13.28 -1.10 -2.99
CA ARG A 91 -14.71 -1.44 -3.06
C ARG A 91 -15.61 -0.34 -2.52
N HIS A 92 -15.25 0.24 -1.39
CA HIS A 92 -16.06 1.30 -0.76
C HIS A 92 -15.82 2.68 -1.38
N SER A 93 -14.62 2.97 -1.89
CA SER A 93 -14.29 4.24 -2.54
C SER A 93 -14.86 4.33 -3.97
N ALA A 94 -14.92 3.22 -4.68
CA ALA A 94 -15.33 3.18 -6.09
C ALA A 94 -16.73 3.80 -6.30
N ARG A 95 -17.69 3.55 -5.40
CA ARG A 95 -19.05 4.10 -5.52
C ARG A 95 -19.03 5.64 -5.49
N GLN A 96 -18.22 6.24 -4.64
CA GLN A 96 -18.10 7.71 -4.53
C GLN A 96 -17.40 8.28 -5.77
N MET A 97 -16.28 7.67 -6.20
CA MET A 97 -15.55 8.11 -7.39
C MET A 97 -16.40 7.97 -8.67
N LEU A 98 -17.22 6.93 -8.78
CA LEU A 98 -18.17 6.75 -9.88
C LEU A 98 -19.21 7.87 -9.95
N LYS A 99 -19.73 8.32 -8.78
CA LYS A 99 -20.63 9.48 -8.72
C LYS A 99 -19.95 10.77 -9.14
N GLN A 100 -18.71 10.97 -8.73
CA GLN A 100 -17.88 12.13 -9.08
C GLN A 100 -17.48 12.14 -10.55
N ARG A 101 -17.48 10.95 -11.21
CA ARG A 101 -16.87 10.73 -12.54
C ARG A 101 -15.40 11.14 -12.58
N SER A 102 -14.73 11.01 -11.47
CA SER A 102 -13.32 11.36 -11.26
C SER A 102 -12.77 10.60 -10.06
N GLY A 103 -11.51 10.19 -10.12
CA GLY A 103 -10.79 9.58 -9.02
C GLY A 103 -9.44 9.01 -9.46
N LYS A 104 -8.53 8.88 -8.52
CA LYS A 104 -7.22 8.26 -8.73
C LYS A 104 -6.96 7.26 -7.63
N ILE A 105 -6.69 6.02 -8.00
CA ILE A 105 -6.35 4.95 -7.06
C ILE A 105 -4.90 4.54 -7.32
N ILE A 106 -4.09 4.57 -6.27
CA ILE A 106 -2.67 4.18 -6.29
C ILE A 106 -2.50 3.04 -5.29
N ASN A 107 -2.09 1.89 -5.80
CA ASN A 107 -1.86 0.70 -4.99
C ASN A 107 -0.36 0.45 -4.85
N ILE A 108 0.14 0.33 -3.62
CA ILE A 108 1.55 0.03 -3.38
C ILE A 108 1.74 -1.49 -3.39
N SER A 109 2.32 -1.97 -4.48
CA SER A 109 2.76 -3.35 -4.66
C SER A 109 4.22 -3.52 -4.19
N SER A 110 4.97 -4.39 -4.83
CA SER A 110 6.40 -4.63 -4.60
C SER A 110 7.00 -5.38 -5.78
N VAL A 111 8.30 -5.21 -6.00
CA VAL A 111 9.08 -6.07 -6.90
C VAL A 111 8.97 -7.54 -6.51
N SER A 112 8.83 -7.86 -5.21
CA SER A 112 8.57 -9.23 -4.75
C SER A 112 7.26 -9.82 -5.30
N GLY A 113 6.26 -8.99 -5.60
CA GLY A 113 5.03 -9.42 -6.26
C GLY A 113 5.19 -9.70 -7.76
N ILE A 114 6.31 -9.30 -8.36
CA ILE A 114 6.63 -9.51 -9.77
C ILE A 114 7.59 -10.70 -9.93
N LEU A 115 8.67 -10.72 -9.15
CA LEU A 115 9.77 -11.66 -9.28
C LEU A 115 9.73 -12.82 -8.27
N GLY A 116 8.93 -12.66 -7.20
CA GLY A 116 9.03 -13.52 -6.02
C GLY A 116 10.22 -13.13 -5.13
N ASN A 117 10.22 -13.64 -3.90
CA ASN A 117 11.36 -13.53 -2.99
C ASN A 117 11.36 -14.71 -2.01
N VAL A 118 12.53 -15.26 -1.73
CA VAL A 118 12.70 -16.40 -0.81
C VAL A 118 12.20 -16.02 0.58
N GLY A 119 11.35 -16.86 1.18
CA GLY A 119 10.77 -16.61 2.50
C GLY A 119 9.56 -15.68 2.50
N GLN A 120 9.11 -15.20 1.36
CA GLN A 120 7.99 -14.24 1.24
C GLN A 120 6.82 -14.80 0.41
N ALA A 121 6.49 -16.07 0.53
CA ALA A 121 5.42 -16.68 -0.25
C ALA A 121 4.07 -15.96 -0.05
N ASN A 122 3.73 -15.61 1.20
CA ASN A 122 2.54 -14.82 1.54
C ASN A 122 2.61 -13.38 1.02
N TYR A 123 3.71 -12.69 1.25
CA TYR A 123 3.90 -11.32 0.83
C TYR A 123 3.91 -11.18 -0.70
N ALA A 124 4.71 -12.00 -1.38
CA ALA A 124 4.78 -12.01 -2.84
C ALA A 124 3.40 -12.31 -3.47
N ALA A 125 2.69 -13.32 -2.97
CA ALA A 125 1.34 -13.64 -3.42
C ALA A 125 0.37 -12.46 -3.22
N SER A 126 0.41 -11.80 -2.05
CA SER A 126 -0.43 -10.63 -1.77
C SER A 126 -0.14 -9.47 -2.72
N LYS A 127 1.13 -9.17 -2.98
CA LYS A 127 1.55 -8.05 -3.85
C LYS A 127 1.32 -8.35 -5.34
N ALA A 128 1.45 -9.59 -5.77
CA ALA A 128 1.02 -10.04 -7.10
C ALA A 128 -0.50 -9.92 -7.27
N GLY A 129 -1.28 -10.30 -6.25
CA GLY A 129 -2.73 -10.11 -6.23
C GLY A 129 -3.15 -8.64 -6.36
N VAL A 130 -2.44 -7.73 -5.70
CA VAL A 130 -2.66 -6.27 -5.84
C VAL A 130 -2.45 -5.81 -7.28
N ILE A 131 -1.45 -6.34 -8.00
CA ILE A 131 -1.23 -6.02 -9.43
C ILE A 131 -2.42 -6.50 -10.28
N GLY A 132 -2.88 -7.73 -10.06
CA GLY A 132 -4.05 -8.28 -10.74
C GLY A 132 -5.31 -7.45 -10.48
N LEU A 133 -5.57 -7.12 -9.21
CA LEU A 133 -6.68 -6.26 -8.79
C LEU A 133 -6.62 -4.88 -9.47
N THR A 134 -5.43 -4.26 -9.50
CA THR A 134 -5.20 -2.97 -10.15
C THR A 134 -5.59 -2.99 -11.63
N LYS A 135 -5.11 -4.01 -12.37
CA LYS A 135 -5.41 -4.16 -13.80
C LYS A 135 -6.91 -4.34 -14.07
N THR A 136 -7.60 -5.10 -13.22
CA THR A 136 -9.03 -5.33 -13.32
C THR A 136 -9.81 -4.04 -13.05
N MET A 137 -9.50 -3.36 -11.94
CA MET A 137 -10.19 -2.12 -11.58
C MET A 137 -9.93 -0.98 -12.56
N ALA A 138 -8.74 -0.89 -13.16
CA ALA A 138 -8.45 0.09 -14.21
C ALA A 138 -9.38 -0.08 -15.42
N ARG A 139 -9.67 -1.32 -15.82
CA ARG A 139 -10.59 -1.61 -16.93
C ARG A 139 -12.05 -1.35 -16.55
N GLU A 140 -12.45 -1.71 -15.34
CA GLU A 140 -13.83 -1.58 -14.87
C GLU A 140 -14.23 -0.10 -14.64
N LEU A 141 -13.32 0.70 -14.09
CA LEU A 141 -13.59 2.08 -13.67
C LEU A 141 -13.16 3.14 -14.70
N GLY A 142 -12.34 2.77 -15.69
CA GLY A 142 -11.73 3.71 -16.64
C GLY A 142 -12.71 4.51 -17.47
N SER A 143 -13.84 3.90 -17.90
CA SER A 143 -14.90 4.59 -18.67
C SER A 143 -15.60 5.72 -17.90
N ARG A 144 -15.34 5.82 -16.61
CA ARG A 144 -15.90 6.85 -15.71
C ARG A 144 -14.86 7.90 -15.29
N GLY A 145 -13.71 7.95 -15.96
CA GLY A 145 -12.66 8.93 -15.67
C GLY A 145 -11.86 8.61 -14.39
N ILE A 146 -11.89 7.36 -13.92
CA ILE A 146 -11.13 6.91 -12.74
C ILE A 146 -9.91 6.15 -13.22
N THR A 147 -8.72 6.55 -12.73
CA THR A 147 -7.48 5.84 -13.01
C THR A 147 -7.07 4.97 -11.84
N VAL A 148 -6.57 3.76 -12.13
CA VAL A 148 -6.09 2.83 -11.11
C VAL A 148 -4.71 2.34 -11.53
N ASN A 149 -3.71 2.61 -10.70
CA ASN A 149 -2.31 2.30 -10.96
C ASN A 149 -1.68 1.56 -9.78
N ALA A 150 -0.65 0.78 -10.06
CA ALA A 150 0.20 0.17 -9.03
C ALA A 150 1.63 0.67 -9.16
N ILE A 151 2.26 0.91 -8.02
CA ILE A 151 3.69 1.16 -7.90
C ILE A 151 4.30 -0.10 -7.27
N ALA A 152 5.33 -0.63 -7.89
CA ALA A 152 6.07 -1.80 -7.39
C ALA A 152 7.51 -1.40 -7.03
N PRO A 153 7.73 -0.82 -5.83
CA PRO A 153 9.07 -0.43 -5.40
C PRO A 153 9.99 -1.65 -5.34
N GLY A 154 11.26 -1.42 -5.64
CA GLY A 154 12.34 -2.35 -5.40
C GLY A 154 12.76 -2.34 -3.92
N PHE A 155 14.04 -2.58 -3.67
CA PHE A 155 14.61 -2.46 -2.34
C PHE A 155 14.82 -0.98 -2.01
N VAL A 156 14.03 -0.46 -1.06
CA VAL A 156 14.07 0.93 -0.61
C VAL A 156 14.59 0.96 0.81
N ASP A 157 15.53 1.86 1.09
CA ASP A 157 16.06 2.07 2.44
C ASP A 157 14.99 2.73 3.32
N THR A 158 14.53 1.98 4.32
CA THR A 158 13.44 2.34 5.23
C THR A 158 13.65 1.66 6.57
N GLU A 159 12.95 2.11 7.62
CA GLU A 159 12.93 1.43 8.90
C GLU A 159 12.57 -0.08 8.79
N MET A 160 11.78 -0.47 7.82
CA MET A 160 11.43 -1.88 7.58
C MET A 160 12.63 -2.69 7.07
N THR A 161 13.55 -2.06 6.36
CA THR A 161 14.75 -2.70 5.81
C THR A 161 15.98 -2.53 6.71
N GLU A 162 15.99 -1.55 7.61
CA GLU A 162 17.08 -1.33 8.58
C GLU A 162 17.32 -2.52 9.49
N VAL A 163 16.25 -3.22 9.88
CA VAL A 163 16.33 -4.40 10.77
C VAL A 163 16.89 -5.66 10.10
N LEU A 164 17.13 -5.63 8.79
CA LEU A 164 17.69 -6.75 8.04
C LEU A 164 19.19 -6.85 8.28
N SER A 165 19.72 -8.09 8.30
CA SER A 165 21.16 -8.30 8.41
C SER A 165 21.90 -7.76 7.18
N GLU A 166 23.15 -7.32 7.36
CA GLU A 166 24.00 -6.81 6.27
C GLU A 166 24.10 -7.82 5.10
N LYS A 167 24.21 -9.10 5.40
CA LYS A 167 24.24 -10.16 4.39
C LYS A 167 22.98 -10.18 3.51
N VAL A 168 21.81 -9.88 4.10
CA VAL A 168 20.54 -9.81 3.33
C VAL A 168 20.52 -8.54 2.49
N LYS A 169 20.99 -7.42 3.02
CA LYS A 169 21.07 -6.15 2.29
C LYS A 169 22.03 -6.25 1.11
N GLU A 170 23.22 -6.80 1.32
CA GLU A 170 24.21 -7.06 0.26
C GLU A 170 23.64 -7.99 -0.82
N GLY A 171 22.96 -9.07 -0.42
CA GLY A 171 22.33 -9.99 -1.35
C GLY A 171 21.21 -9.36 -2.18
N ALA A 172 20.44 -8.46 -1.59
CA ALA A 172 19.41 -7.68 -2.28
C ALA A 172 20.06 -6.67 -3.25
N THR A 173 21.07 -5.93 -2.80
CA THR A 173 21.80 -4.94 -3.60
C THR A 173 22.48 -5.57 -4.81
N ALA A 174 23.05 -6.78 -4.66
CA ALA A 174 23.69 -7.52 -5.76
C ALA A 174 22.71 -7.91 -6.89
N GLN A 175 21.41 -7.96 -6.60
CA GLN A 175 20.38 -8.24 -7.61
C GLN A 175 19.87 -6.96 -8.32
N ILE A 176 20.29 -5.79 -7.87
CA ILE A 176 19.92 -4.52 -8.48
C ILE A 176 20.95 -4.18 -9.57
N PRO A 177 20.51 -4.01 -10.84
CA PRO A 177 21.46 -3.76 -11.95
C PRO A 177 22.38 -2.56 -11.75
N LEU A 178 21.91 -1.52 -11.06
CA LEU A 178 22.71 -0.33 -10.73
C LEU A 178 23.59 -0.52 -9.48
N GLY A 179 23.46 -1.62 -8.75
CA GLY A 179 24.23 -1.90 -7.54
C GLY A 179 23.95 -0.94 -6.38
N THR A 180 22.86 -0.19 -6.41
CA THR A 180 22.48 0.77 -5.38
C THR A 180 21.02 0.59 -4.97
N VAL A 181 20.73 0.82 -3.69
CA VAL A 181 19.37 0.83 -3.15
C VAL A 181 18.65 2.13 -3.47
N SER A 182 17.33 2.11 -3.50
CA SER A 182 16.50 3.31 -3.63
C SER A 182 16.31 3.96 -2.26
N TYR A 183 16.07 5.25 -2.25
CA TYR A 183 15.75 6.02 -1.05
C TYR A 183 14.32 6.56 -1.10
N THR A 184 13.72 6.82 0.05
CA THR A 184 12.33 7.31 0.15
C THR A 184 12.11 8.69 -0.50
N HIS A 185 13.18 9.49 -0.66
CA HIS A 185 13.14 10.83 -1.24
C HIS A 185 13.46 10.87 -2.75
N LEU A 186 13.57 9.71 -3.42
CA LEU A 186 13.77 9.67 -4.88
C LEU A 186 12.68 10.42 -5.63
N ARG A 187 13.09 11.30 -6.55
CA ARG A 187 12.19 12.00 -7.44
C ARG A 187 12.04 11.22 -8.76
N ALA A 188 10.90 11.41 -9.45
CA ALA A 188 10.58 10.66 -10.66
C ALA A 188 11.64 10.75 -11.79
N HIS A 189 12.42 11.83 -11.84
CA HIS A 189 13.50 12.05 -12.83
C HIS A 189 14.87 11.53 -12.38
N GLU A 190 14.99 10.97 -11.20
CA GLU A 190 16.20 10.32 -10.70
C GLU A 190 16.23 8.81 -11.00
N THR A 191 15.11 8.26 -11.49
CA THR A 191 15.02 6.88 -11.96
C THR A 191 15.46 6.80 -13.41
N ARG A 192 16.77 6.71 -13.64
CA ARG A 192 17.36 6.41 -14.95
C ARG A 192 17.75 4.94 -15.02
#